data_94997bca44975db4802a0fafdaf758f7
#
_entry.id   94997bca44975db4802a0fafdaf758f7
#
_cell.length_a   1.000
_cell.length_b   1.000
_cell.length_c   1.000
_cell.angle_alpha   90.00
_cell.angle_beta   90.00
_cell.angle_gamma   90.00
#
_symmetry.space_group_name_H-M   'P 1'
#
loop_
_entity.id
_entity.type
_entity.pdbx_description
1 polymer ?
#
loop_
_entity_poly.entity_id
_entity_poly.type
_entity_poly.pdbx_seq_one_letter_code
_entity_poly.pdbx_strand_id
1 'polypeptide(L)'
;PYGWPDAEILLLVGQLAAMGRISLQLNGGSLQLKDAFEPLQNSRRRRDVSIIKKRQTDDQVLKQARQLTQDLFSAMGPATEKELFEFYTQHFKNWLANFKSYKSKTDVGQFPGKKVIEKSILTLERLLANSDSFDFFKAVVENKDDYLDLEEDYRDIHEFFSNQMPSWQQLQ
;
A
#
# COMPACT_ATOMS: atom_id res chain seq x y z
N PRO A 1 -27.74 35.32 -6.01
CA PRO A 1 -26.76 34.25 -6.05
C PRO A 1 -26.40 33.91 -4.60
N TYR A 2 -26.86 32.76 -4.14
CA TYR A 2 -26.53 32.26 -2.80
C TYR A 2 -25.14 31.60 -2.88
N GLY A 3 -24.08 32.41 -2.74
CA GLY A 3 -22.72 31.87 -2.63
C GLY A 3 -22.39 31.68 -1.15
N TRP A 4 -21.88 30.52 -0.81
CA TRP A 4 -21.22 30.31 0.48
C TRP A 4 -20.04 31.29 0.60
N PRO A 5 -19.81 31.90 1.78
CA PRO A 5 -18.62 32.70 1.99
C PRO A 5 -17.35 31.91 1.68
N ASP A 6 -16.39 32.50 1.00
CA ASP A 6 -15.11 31.86 0.60
C ASP A 6 -14.43 31.18 1.79
N ALA A 7 -14.47 31.78 2.96
CA ALA A 7 -13.87 31.22 4.18
C ALA A 7 -14.51 29.90 4.63
N GLU A 8 -15.81 29.75 4.50
CA GLU A 8 -16.53 28.52 4.86
C GLU A 8 -16.24 27.39 3.87
N ILE A 9 -16.15 27.73 2.57
CA ILE A 9 -15.75 26.76 1.53
C ILE A 9 -14.31 26.27 1.79
N LEU A 10 -13.39 27.16 2.10
CA LEU A 10 -12.01 26.80 2.39
C LEU A 10 -11.89 25.93 3.65
N LEU A 11 -12.68 26.23 4.68
CA LEU A 11 -12.73 25.41 5.90
C LEU A 11 -13.25 24.00 5.58
N LEU A 12 -14.34 23.90 4.82
CA LEU A 12 -14.91 22.60 4.41
C LEU A 12 -13.92 21.79 3.57
N VAL A 13 -13.26 22.42 2.60
CA VAL A 13 -12.24 21.77 1.77
C VAL A 13 -11.09 21.28 2.65
N GLY A 14 -10.62 22.09 3.59
CA GLY A 14 -9.57 21.69 4.55
C GLY A 14 -10.00 20.50 5.42
N GLN A 15 -11.22 20.51 5.94
CA GLN A 15 -11.76 19.39 6.72
C GLN A 15 -11.89 18.11 5.90
N LEU A 16 -12.44 18.20 4.69
CA LEU A 16 -12.59 17.02 3.79
C LEU A 16 -11.22 16.45 3.38
N ALA A 17 -10.23 17.31 3.15
CA ALA A 17 -8.87 16.88 2.85
C ALA A 17 -8.19 16.24 4.07
N ALA A 18 -8.37 16.81 5.28
CA ALA A 18 -7.86 16.24 6.53
C ALA A 18 -8.48 14.86 6.84
N MET A 19 -9.78 14.70 6.54
CA MET A 19 -10.49 13.42 6.66
C MET A 19 -10.15 12.42 5.55
N GLY A 20 -9.31 12.80 4.58
CA GLY A 20 -8.95 11.93 3.45
C GLY A 20 -10.09 11.70 2.43
N ARG A 21 -11.17 12.52 2.49
CA ARG A 21 -12.33 12.40 1.58
C ARG A 21 -12.05 12.94 0.18
N ILE A 22 -11.13 13.90 0.11
CA ILE A 22 -10.66 14.53 -1.13
C ILE A 22 -9.14 14.60 -1.12
N SER A 23 -8.54 14.68 -2.31
CA SER A 23 -7.15 15.09 -2.49
C SER A 23 -7.10 16.42 -3.23
N LEU A 24 -6.09 17.22 -2.92
CA LEU A 24 -5.83 18.48 -3.59
C LEU A 24 -4.69 18.30 -4.58
N GLN A 25 -4.81 18.92 -5.74
CA GLN A 25 -3.76 18.97 -6.75
C GLN A 25 -3.55 20.41 -7.19
N LEU A 26 -2.29 20.79 -7.41
CA LEU A 26 -1.92 22.06 -8.00
C LEU A 26 -1.21 21.77 -9.34
N ASN A 27 -1.77 22.27 -10.44
CA ASN A 27 -1.25 22.02 -11.80
C ASN A 27 -1.01 20.52 -12.11
N GLY A 28 -1.90 19.64 -11.62
CA GLY A 28 -1.80 18.20 -11.79
C GLY A 28 -0.85 17.47 -10.82
N GLY A 29 -0.09 18.19 -10.00
CA GLY A 29 0.75 17.64 -8.95
C GLY A 29 0.01 17.51 -7.61
N SER A 30 0.30 16.46 -6.83
CA SER A 30 -0.30 16.27 -5.50
C SER A 30 0.08 17.41 -4.56
N LEU A 31 -0.91 18.03 -3.93
CA LEU A 31 -0.74 19.13 -2.98
C LEU A 31 -1.04 18.64 -1.56
N GLN A 32 -0.03 18.67 -0.70
CA GLN A 32 -0.19 18.34 0.71
C GLN A 32 -1.06 19.39 1.41
N LEU A 33 -1.89 18.96 2.39
CA LEU A 33 -2.79 19.85 3.10
C LEU A 33 -2.06 21.05 3.76
N LYS A 34 -0.88 20.80 4.32
CA LYS A 34 -0.03 21.86 4.94
C LYS A 34 0.40 22.94 3.94
N ASP A 35 0.57 22.56 2.66
CA ASP A 35 1.04 23.44 1.59
C ASP A 35 -0.13 24.04 0.79
N ALA A 36 -1.36 23.60 1.06
CA ALA A 36 -2.56 23.99 0.33
C ALA A 36 -3.10 25.37 0.76
N PHE A 37 -2.75 25.82 1.96
CA PHE A 37 -3.33 27.03 2.56
C PHE A 37 -3.06 28.29 1.72
N GLU A 38 -1.82 28.51 1.31
CA GLU A 38 -1.44 29.67 0.51
C GLU A 38 -2.09 29.70 -0.89
N PRO A 39 -2.03 28.60 -1.70
CA PRO A 39 -2.73 28.58 -2.98
C PRO A 39 -4.25 28.72 -2.88
N LEU A 40 -4.88 28.19 -1.84
CA LEU A 40 -6.32 28.29 -1.64
C LEU A 40 -6.77 29.70 -1.22
N GLN A 41 -5.97 30.43 -0.47
CA GLN A 41 -6.28 31.82 -0.10
C GLN A 41 -6.05 32.82 -1.24
N ASN A 42 -5.14 32.53 -2.17
CA ASN A 42 -4.86 33.40 -3.28
C ASN A 42 -5.86 33.16 -4.41
N SER A 43 -6.71 34.15 -4.70
CA SER A 43 -7.79 34.04 -5.70
C SER A 43 -7.30 33.71 -7.12
N ARG A 44 -6.06 34.04 -7.47
CA ARG A 44 -5.44 33.70 -8.76
C ARG A 44 -4.98 32.23 -8.77
N ARG A 45 -4.26 31.80 -7.74
CA ARG A 45 -3.73 30.45 -7.61
C ARG A 45 -4.81 29.41 -7.29
N ARG A 46 -5.90 29.80 -6.66
CA ARG A 46 -7.05 28.93 -6.35
C ARG A 46 -7.63 28.28 -7.60
N ARG A 47 -7.57 28.94 -8.77
CA ARG A 47 -8.05 28.42 -10.04
C ARG A 47 -7.23 27.21 -10.53
N ASP A 48 -5.98 27.13 -10.10
CA ASP A 48 -5.05 26.06 -10.48
C ASP A 48 -5.13 24.87 -9.51
N VAL A 49 -5.90 25.01 -8.42
CA VAL A 49 -6.13 23.94 -7.45
C VAL A 49 -7.33 23.10 -7.89
N SER A 50 -7.10 21.84 -8.14
CA SER A 50 -8.14 20.84 -8.42
C SER A 50 -8.46 20.04 -7.17
N ILE A 51 -9.75 19.83 -6.93
CA ILE A 51 -10.26 18.99 -5.85
C ILE A 51 -10.70 17.66 -6.45
N ILE A 52 -10.06 16.58 -6.05
CA ILE A 52 -10.38 15.23 -6.51
C ILE A 52 -11.05 14.47 -5.37
N LYS A 53 -12.27 14.00 -5.62
CA LYS A 53 -12.96 13.10 -4.68
C LYS A 53 -12.20 11.78 -4.63
N LYS A 54 -11.72 11.39 -3.44
CA LYS A 54 -11.16 10.05 -3.24
C LYS A 54 -12.29 9.02 -3.22
N ARG A 55 -12.06 7.90 -3.89
CA ARG A 55 -12.91 6.73 -3.75
C ARG A 55 -12.72 6.21 -2.31
N GLN A 56 -13.83 5.89 -1.67
CA GLN A 56 -13.81 5.29 -0.35
C GLN A 56 -13.91 3.79 -0.49
N THR A 57 -13.08 3.10 0.24
CA THR A 57 -13.17 1.65 0.36
C THR A 57 -14.42 1.31 1.17
N ASP A 58 -15.17 0.32 0.72
CA ASP A 58 -16.34 -0.19 1.43
C ASP A 58 -15.92 -0.73 2.81
N ASP A 59 -16.73 -0.44 3.84
CA ASP A 59 -16.46 -0.87 5.22
C ASP A 59 -16.35 -2.40 5.34
N GLN A 60 -17.09 -3.14 4.52
CA GLN A 60 -17.00 -4.60 4.48
C GLN A 60 -15.64 -5.06 3.92
N VAL A 61 -15.15 -4.40 2.87
CA VAL A 61 -13.84 -4.67 2.28
C VAL A 61 -12.74 -4.35 3.30
N LEU A 62 -12.83 -3.21 3.98
CA LEU A 62 -11.86 -2.85 5.05
C LEU A 62 -11.87 -3.86 6.20
N LYS A 63 -13.05 -4.32 6.61
CA LYS A 63 -13.18 -5.34 7.65
C LYS A 63 -12.53 -6.66 7.23
N GLN A 64 -12.78 -7.11 6.00
CA GLN A 64 -12.17 -8.32 5.46
C GLN A 64 -10.65 -8.19 5.34
N ALA A 65 -10.17 -7.08 4.79
CA ALA A 65 -8.74 -6.79 4.71
C ALA A 65 -8.09 -6.78 6.10
N ARG A 66 -8.74 -6.15 7.09
CA ARG A 66 -8.23 -6.13 8.47
C ARG A 66 -8.18 -7.52 9.11
N GLN A 67 -9.17 -8.37 8.87
CA GLN A 67 -9.15 -9.76 9.35
C GLN A 67 -8.01 -10.56 8.71
N LEU A 68 -7.80 -10.38 7.41
CA LEU A 68 -6.75 -11.08 6.66
C LEU A 68 -5.34 -10.76 7.16
N THR A 69 -5.11 -9.62 7.82
CA THR A 69 -3.78 -9.32 8.41
C THR A 69 -3.34 -10.31 9.46
N GLN A 70 -4.29 -10.92 10.19
CA GLN A 70 -3.98 -11.95 11.18
C GLN A 70 -3.38 -13.20 10.53
N ASP A 71 -3.92 -13.59 9.37
CA ASP A 71 -3.45 -14.77 8.64
C ASP A 71 -2.13 -14.47 7.92
N LEU A 72 -2.00 -13.29 7.30
CA LEU A 72 -0.82 -12.90 6.53
C LEU A 72 0.39 -12.49 7.39
N PHE A 73 0.15 -11.80 8.51
CA PHE A 73 1.23 -11.16 9.28
C PHE A 73 1.26 -11.57 10.75
N SER A 74 0.39 -12.51 11.16
CA SER A 74 0.21 -12.92 12.56
C SER A 74 -0.07 -11.74 13.52
N ALA A 75 -0.66 -10.67 12.99
CA ALA A 75 -0.96 -9.45 13.74
C ALA A 75 -2.26 -8.81 13.24
N MET A 76 -3.07 -8.30 14.18
CA MET A 76 -4.29 -7.59 13.82
C MET A 76 -3.95 -6.18 13.31
N GLY A 77 -4.37 -5.87 12.10
CA GLY A 77 -4.16 -4.57 11.49
C GLY A 77 -4.94 -3.42 12.17
N PRO A 78 -4.50 -2.17 11.97
CA PRO A 78 -5.17 -0.99 12.47
C PRO A 78 -6.62 -0.85 12.00
N ALA A 79 -7.39 -0.01 12.71
CA ALA A 79 -8.82 0.16 12.42
C ALA A 79 -9.11 1.16 11.30
N THR A 80 -8.22 2.13 11.08
CA THR A 80 -8.42 3.16 10.07
C THR A 80 -7.87 2.73 8.71
N GLU A 81 -8.55 3.12 7.63
CA GLU A 81 -8.14 2.78 6.25
C GLU A 81 -6.70 3.20 5.96
N LYS A 82 -6.32 4.42 6.37
CA LYS A 82 -4.97 4.94 6.12
C LYS A 82 -3.89 4.12 6.82
N GLU A 83 -4.06 3.88 8.12
CA GLU A 83 -3.09 3.12 8.90
C GLU A 83 -3.04 1.64 8.46
N LEU A 84 -4.18 1.07 8.07
CA LEU A 84 -4.24 -0.28 7.53
C LEU A 84 -3.49 -0.39 6.19
N PHE A 85 -3.62 0.62 5.31
CA PHE A 85 -2.87 0.69 4.06
C PHE A 85 -1.37 0.81 4.30
N GLU A 86 -0.95 1.68 5.24
CA GLU A 86 0.46 1.83 5.63
C GLU A 86 1.00 0.52 6.22
N PHE A 87 0.22 -0.16 7.07
CA PHE A 87 0.57 -1.45 7.67
C PHE A 87 0.83 -2.53 6.61
N TYR A 88 -0.10 -2.74 5.69
CA TYR A 88 0.06 -3.68 4.59
C TYR A 88 1.27 -3.34 3.71
N THR A 89 1.38 -2.08 3.33
CA THR A 89 2.46 -1.60 2.46
C THR A 89 3.83 -1.84 3.10
N GLN A 90 3.97 -1.62 4.40
CA GLN A 90 5.21 -1.85 5.11
C GLN A 90 5.59 -3.33 5.15
N HIS A 91 4.64 -4.21 5.48
CA HIS A 91 4.88 -5.65 5.51
C HIS A 91 5.24 -6.21 4.14
N PHE A 92 4.48 -5.87 3.11
CA PHE A 92 4.75 -6.34 1.75
C PHE A 92 6.04 -5.77 1.15
N LYS A 93 6.43 -4.54 1.49
CA LYS A 93 7.74 -4.00 1.12
C LYS A 93 8.88 -4.78 1.78
N ASN A 94 8.72 -5.17 3.03
CA ASN A 94 9.71 -6.01 3.73
C ASN A 94 9.83 -7.38 3.07
N TRP A 95 8.71 -8.04 2.74
CA TRP A 95 8.73 -9.31 2.01
C TRP A 95 9.39 -9.17 0.65
N LEU A 96 9.04 -8.13 -0.10
CA LEU A 96 9.64 -7.84 -1.41
C LEU A 96 11.15 -7.66 -1.33
N ALA A 97 11.63 -6.92 -0.32
CA ALA A 97 13.07 -6.72 -0.09
C ALA A 97 13.77 -8.05 0.21
N ASN A 98 13.17 -8.91 1.04
CA ASN A 98 13.70 -10.24 1.35
C ASN A 98 13.73 -11.14 0.11
N PHE A 99 12.63 -11.22 -0.66
CA PHE A 99 12.59 -11.99 -1.90
C PHE A 99 13.65 -11.51 -2.91
N LYS A 100 13.85 -10.20 -3.06
CA LYS A 100 14.91 -9.66 -3.94
C LYS A 100 16.31 -10.06 -3.45
N SER A 101 16.54 -10.05 -2.14
CA SER A 101 17.79 -10.54 -1.55
C SER A 101 18.00 -12.03 -1.81
N TYR A 102 16.95 -12.85 -1.66
CA TYR A 102 17.03 -14.30 -1.95
C TYR A 102 17.23 -14.57 -3.43
N LYS A 103 16.55 -13.83 -4.31
CA LYS A 103 16.75 -13.94 -5.75
C LYS A 103 18.21 -13.75 -6.14
N SER A 104 18.90 -12.75 -5.60
CA SER A 104 20.31 -12.50 -5.90
C SER A 104 21.20 -13.69 -5.50
N LYS A 105 20.85 -14.43 -4.45
CA LYS A 105 21.55 -15.65 -4.03
C LYS A 105 21.24 -16.83 -4.95
N THR A 106 19.99 -16.98 -5.39
CA THR A 106 19.58 -18.06 -6.30
C THR A 106 20.14 -17.90 -7.72
N ASP A 107 20.55 -16.70 -8.11
CA ASP A 107 21.15 -16.46 -9.43
C ASP A 107 22.61 -16.92 -9.49
N VAL A 108 23.27 -17.10 -8.35
CA VAL A 108 24.68 -17.53 -8.24
C VAL A 108 24.82 -19.04 -8.00
N GLY A 109 23.77 -19.72 -7.50
CA GLY A 109 23.80 -21.14 -7.15
C GLY A 109 22.53 -21.89 -7.53
N GLN A 110 22.57 -23.23 -7.41
CA GLN A 110 21.41 -24.10 -7.66
C GLN A 110 20.55 -24.21 -6.37
N PHE A 111 19.83 -23.13 -6.04
CA PHE A 111 18.95 -23.14 -4.88
C PHE A 111 17.50 -23.47 -5.31
N PRO A 112 16.75 -24.20 -4.46
CA PRO A 112 15.33 -24.46 -4.71
C PRO A 112 14.52 -23.15 -4.60
N GLY A 113 13.35 -23.11 -5.26
CA GLY A 113 12.40 -22.02 -5.09
C GLY A 113 12.60 -20.79 -5.99
N LYS A 114 13.57 -20.77 -6.92
CA LYS A 114 13.81 -19.61 -7.81
C LYS A 114 12.55 -19.14 -8.52
N LYS A 115 11.76 -20.05 -9.10
CA LYS A 115 10.51 -19.68 -9.80
C LYS A 115 9.46 -19.10 -8.87
N VAL A 116 9.37 -19.62 -7.64
CA VAL A 116 8.46 -19.12 -6.61
C VAL A 116 8.87 -17.71 -6.21
N ILE A 117 10.14 -17.46 -5.93
CA ILE A 117 10.69 -16.15 -5.62
C ILE A 117 10.36 -15.13 -6.73
N GLU A 118 10.57 -15.49 -7.98
CA GLU A 118 10.28 -14.60 -9.12
C GLU A 118 8.79 -14.29 -9.24
N LYS A 119 7.91 -15.28 -9.09
CA LYS A 119 6.45 -15.10 -9.07
C LYS A 119 6.04 -14.18 -7.92
N SER A 120 6.57 -14.41 -6.73
CA SER A 120 6.26 -13.63 -5.52
C SER A 120 6.67 -12.17 -5.67
N ILE A 121 7.85 -11.90 -6.23
CA ILE A 121 8.31 -10.53 -6.53
C ILE A 121 7.32 -9.83 -7.46
N LEU A 122 6.93 -10.46 -8.57
CA LEU A 122 6.00 -9.88 -9.54
C LEU A 122 4.62 -9.60 -8.92
N THR A 123 4.11 -10.50 -8.10
CA THR A 123 2.84 -10.33 -7.38
C THR A 123 2.88 -9.15 -6.44
N LEU A 124 3.93 -9.04 -5.63
CA LEU A 124 4.11 -7.92 -4.70
C LEU A 124 4.33 -6.59 -5.41
N GLU A 125 5.13 -6.55 -6.47
CA GLU A 125 5.36 -5.33 -7.24
C GLU A 125 4.06 -4.82 -7.89
N ARG A 126 3.24 -5.73 -8.42
CA ARG A 126 1.94 -5.39 -9.00
C ARG A 126 0.99 -4.82 -7.95
N LEU A 127 0.91 -5.44 -6.77
CA LEU A 127 0.06 -4.94 -5.69
C LEU A 127 0.53 -3.57 -5.19
N LEU A 128 1.84 -3.42 -4.92
CA LEU A 128 2.44 -2.20 -4.40
C LEU A 128 2.46 -1.03 -5.40
N ALA A 129 2.20 -1.31 -6.69
CA ALA A 129 1.98 -0.27 -7.70
C ALA A 129 0.66 0.50 -7.49
N ASN A 130 -0.31 -0.07 -6.76
CA ASN A 130 -1.54 0.63 -6.40
C ASN A 130 -1.24 1.68 -5.32
N SER A 131 -1.23 2.94 -5.70
CA SER A 131 -1.05 4.08 -4.79
C SER A 131 -2.34 4.52 -4.08
N ASP A 132 -3.49 4.06 -4.56
CA ASP A 132 -4.81 4.33 -4.00
C ASP A 132 -5.25 3.16 -3.12
N SER A 133 -5.65 3.45 -1.88
CA SER A 133 -6.11 2.46 -0.90
C SER A 133 -7.32 1.66 -1.38
N PHE A 134 -8.23 2.30 -2.14
CA PHE A 134 -9.41 1.63 -2.68
C PHE A 134 -9.02 0.49 -3.64
N ASP A 135 -8.19 0.77 -4.65
CA ASP A 135 -7.76 -0.24 -5.61
C ASP A 135 -6.87 -1.30 -4.95
N PHE A 136 -6.06 -0.89 -3.97
CA PHE A 136 -5.22 -1.79 -3.19
C PHE A 136 -6.05 -2.81 -2.39
N PHE A 137 -6.98 -2.36 -1.55
CA PHE A 137 -7.78 -3.26 -0.72
C PHE A 137 -8.74 -4.11 -1.53
N LYS A 138 -9.27 -3.57 -2.63
CA LYS A 138 -10.03 -4.35 -3.59
C LYS A 138 -9.21 -5.52 -4.12
N ALA A 139 -7.99 -5.26 -4.59
CA ALA A 139 -7.09 -6.29 -5.10
C ALA A 139 -6.73 -7.33 -4.01
N VAL A 140 -6.44 -6.88 -2.78
CA VAL A 140 -6.11 -7.77 -1.65
C VAL A 140 -7.26 -8.71 -1.32
N VAL A 141 -8.49 -8.20 -1.23
CA VAL A 141 -9.65 -9.00 -0.83
C VAL A 141 -10.12 -9.92 -1.95
N GLU A 142 -10.13 -9.44 -3.20
CA GLU A 142 -10.52 -10.24 -4.36
C GLU A 142 -9.56 -11.42 -4.65
N ASN A 143 -8.28 -11.25 -4.33
CA ASN A 143 -7.25 -12.27 -4.56
C ASN A 143 -6.64 -12.78 -3.24
N LYS A 144 -7.44 -12.87 -2.19
CA LYS A 144 -6.97 -13.24 -0.84
C LYS A 144 -6.20 -14.56 -0.82
N ASP A 145 -6.66 -15.54 -1.60
CA ASP A 145 -6.05 -16.88 -1.64
C ASP A 145 -4.64 -16.82 -2.22
N ASP A 146 -4.42 -16.00 -3.26
CA ASP A 146 -3.08 -15.76 -3.83
C ASP A 146 -2.11 -15.15 -2.80
N TYR A 147 -2.60 -14.30 -1.88
CA TYR A 147 -1.76 -13.70 -0.83
C TYR A 147 -1.54 -14.63 0.36
N LEU A 148 -2.46 -15.55 0.64
CA LEU A 148 -2.24 -16.62 1.61
C LEU A 148 -1.19 -17.61 1.10
N ASP A 149 -1.28 -18.03 -0.15
CA ASP A 149 -0.25 -18.84 -0.81
C ASP A 149 1.12 -18.12 -0.79
N LEU A 150 1.11 -16.81 -1.02
CA LEU A 150 2.32 -15.99 -0.95
C LEU A 150 2.93 -15.94 0.46
N GLU A 151 2.10 -15.93 1.51
CA GLU A 151 2.57 -16.02 2.91
C GLU A 151 3.26 -17.36 3.17
N GLU A 152 2.65 -18.48 2.75
CA GLU A 152 3.25 -19.81 2.87
C GLU A 152 4.58 -19.86 2.13
N ASP A 153 4.63 -19.42 0.88
CA ASP A 153 5.84 -19.34 0.08
C ASP A 153 6.91 -18.48 0.76
N TYR A 154 6.51 -17.33 1.33
CA TYR A 154 7.44 -16.45 2.04
C TYR A 154 8.01 -17.11 3.28
N ARG A 155 7.19 -17.74 4.10
CA ARG A 155 7.61 -18.42 5.33
C ARG A 155 8.62 -19.53 5.03
N ASP A 156 8.31 -20.40 4.06
CA ASP A 156 9.15 -21.53 3.71
C ASP A 156 10.50 -21.10 3.12
N ILE A 157 10.47 -20.12 2.21
CA ILE A 157 11.70 -19.56 1.62
C ILE A 157 12.51 -18.80 2.64
N HIS A 158 11.87 -18.01 3.49
CA HIS A 158 12.54 -17.26 4.56
C HIS A 158 13.23 -18.20 5.55
N GLU A 159 12.56 -19.28 5.96
CA GLU A 159 13.12 -20.29 6.83
C GLU A 159 14.34 -20.98 6.20
N PHE A 160 14.23 -21.36 4.93
CA PHE A 160 15.35 -21.95 4.21
C PHE A 160 16.56 -21.04 4.18
N PHE A 161 16.42 -19.79 3.75
CA PHE A 161 17.55 -18.86 3.63
C PHE A 161 18.10 -18.39 4.98
N SER A 162 17.28 -18.39 6.03
CA SER A 162 17.70 -17.97 7.37
C SER A 162 18.39 -19.09 8.15
N ASN A 163 17.91 -20.33 8.03
CA ASN A 163 18.29 -21.42 8.93
C ASN A 163 18.99 -22.59 8.21
N GLN A 164 18.63 -22.90 6.96
CA GLN A 164 19.08 -24.13 6.29
C GLN A 164 20.18 -23.88 5.25
N MET A 165 20.29 -22.68 4.73
CA MET A 165 21.27 -22.33 3.69
C MET A 165 22.72 -22.68 4.05
N PRO A 166 23.23 -22.44 5.27
CA PRO A 166 24.60 -22.81 5.63
C PRO A 166 24.87 -24.34 5.50
N SER A 167 23.89 -25.15 5.91
CA SER A 167 23.99 -26.61 5.80
C SER A 167 23.89 -27.08 4.34
N TRP A 168 23.08 -26.43 3.53
CA TRP A 168 22.95 -26.70 2.10
C TRP A 168 24.26 -26.43 1.33
N GLN A 169 24.95 -25.34 1.66
CA GLN A 169 26.24 -24.99 1.05
C GLN A 169 27.36 -25.99 1.37
N GLN A 170 27.27 -26.72 2.48
CA GLN A 170 28.23 -27.76 2.83
C GLN A 170 28.02 -29.07 2.06
N LEU A 171 26.87 -29.25 1.43
CA LEU A 171 26.52 -30.47 0.68
C LEU A 171 26.82 -30.36 -0.83
N GLN A 172 27.21 -29.20 -1.31
CA GLN A 172 27.64 -28.95 -2.70
C GLN A 172 29.16 -28.94 -2.82
#